data_17a35e5e186b0eac4749c2c6e24b97ce
#
_entry.id   17a35e5e186b0eac4749c2c6e24b97ce
#
_cell.length_a   1.000
_cell.length_b   1.000
_cell.length_c   1.000
_cell.angle_alpha   90.00
_cell.angle_beta   90.00
_cell.angle_gamma   90.00
#
_symmetry.space_group_name_H-M   'P 1'
#
loop_
_entity.id
_entity.type
_entity.pdbx_description
1 polymer ?
#
loop_
_entity_poly.entity_id
_entity_poly.type
_entity_poly.pdbx_seq_one_letter_code
_entity_poly.pdbx_strand_id
1 'polypeptide(L)'
;MTWYRLAYRPVILQDLASLEPSMAQRLLDKTKWIASNIDNLRHEPIATDLPGLSKYAVEDWRIFYSIDREDHLVDIHGIVRHIEVRS
;
A
#
# COMPACT_ATOMS: atom_id res chain seq x y z
N MET A 1 -9.87 0.63 -20.44
CA MET A 1 -9.82 0.62 -18.98
C MET A 1 -8.45 0.10 -18.55
N THR A 2 -7.73 0.89 -17.78
CA THR A 2 -6.39 0.52 -17.34
C THR A 2 -6.49 -0.12 -15.95
N TRP A 3 -6.00 -1.34 -15.81
CA TRP A 3 -5.92 -1.99 -14.51
C TRP A 3 -4.49 -2.44 -14.25
N TYR A 4 -4.14 -2.52 -12.98
CA TYR A 4 -2.78 -2.81 -12.54
C TYR A 4 -2.75 -4.13 -11.80
N ARG A 5 -1.66 -4.90 -11.99
CA ARG A 5 -1.40 -6.09 -11.22
C ARG A 5 -0.81 -5.70 -9.87
N LEU A 6 -0.98 -6.57 -8.89
CA LEU A 6 -0.39 -6.40 -7.56
C LEU A 6 0.76 -7.36 -7.36
N ALA A 7 1.83 -6.87 -6.77
CA ALA A 7 2.93 -7.69 -6.29
C ALA A 7 3.13 -7.40 -4.81
N TYR A 8 3.33 -8.45 -4.03
CA TYR A 8 3.57 -8.35 -2.59
C TYR A 8 4.96 -8.89 -2.29
N ARG A 9 5.75 -8.13 -1.55
CA ARG A 9 7.03 -8.63 -1.06
C ARG A 9 6.78 -9.69 -0.01
N PRO A 10 7.68 -10.70 0.14
CA PRO A 10 7.47 -11.78 1.12
C PRO A 10 7.21 -11.28 2.54
N VAL A 11 7.86 -10.19 2.96
CA VAL A 11 7.64 -9.60 4.29
C VAL A 11 6.20 -9.17 4.50
N ILE A 12 5.51 -8.74 3.44
CA ILE A 12 4.11 -8.31 3.53
C ILE A 12 3.22 -9.48 3.91
N LEU A 13 3.44 -10.63 3.31
CA LEU A 13 2.64 -11.82 3.60
C LEU A 13 2.85 -12.28 5.04
N GLN A 14 4.09 -12.18 5.55
CA GLN A 14 4.39 -12.49 6.94
C GLN A 14 3.72 -11.50 7.89
N ASP A 15 3.79 -10.21 7.57
CA ASP A 15 3.17 -9.17 8.38
C ASP A 15 1.65 -9.36 8.46
N LEU A 16 1.02 -9.65 7.33
CA LEU A 16 -0.43 -9.89 7.30
C LEU A 16 -0.81 -11.12 8.10
N ALA A 17 0.00 -12.17 8.07
CA ALA A 17 -0.27 -13.40 8.80
C ALA A 17 -0.21 -13.19 10.32
N SER A 18 0.51 -12.17 10.80
CA SER A 18 0.61 -11.85 12.22
C SER A 18 -0.53 -10.95 12.72
N LEU A 19 -1.37 -10.45 11.82
CA LEU A 19 -2.46 -9.56 12.18
C LEU A 19 -3.75 -10.34 12.46
N GLU A 20 -4.68 -9.67 13.14
CA GLU A 20 -6.04 -10.19 13.25
C GLU A 20 -6.62 -10.40 11.86
N PRO A 21 -7.28 -11.56 11.58
CA PRO A 21 -7.75 -11.87 10.23
C PRO A 21 -8.64 -10.80 9.60
N SER A 22 -9.51 -10.16 10.37
CA SER A 22 -10.38 -9.11 9.84
C SER A 22 -9.59 -7.89 9.38
N MET A 23 -8.55 -7.49 10.12
CA MET A 23 -7.70 -6.37 9.72
C MET A 23 -6.83 -6.73 8.52
N ALA A 24 -6.27 -7.94 8.52
CA ALA A 24 -5.48 -8.43 7.37
C ALA A 24 -6.32 -8.39 6.09
N GLN A 25 -7.58 -8.83 6.16
CA GLN A 25 -8.46 -8.81 5.00
C GLN A 25 -8.77 -7.40 4.54
N ARG A 26 -9.00 -6.47 5.47
CA ARG A 26 -9.25 -5.06 5.14
C ARG A 26 -8.05 -4.44 4.42
N LEU A 27 -6.85 -4.73 4.89
CA LEU A 27 -5.63 -4.21 4.26
C LEU A 27 -5.44 -4.80 2.87
N LEU A 28 -5.66 -6.11 2.71
CA LEU A 28 -5.60 -6.74 1.40
C LEU A 28 -6.61 -6.15 0.43
N ASP A 29 -7.86 -5.98 0.87
CA ASP A 29 -8.91 -5.40 0.04
C ASP A 29 -8.53 -3.97 -0.38
N LYS A 30 -7.90 -3.22 0.52
CA LYS A 30 -7.47 -1.87 0.21
C LYS A 30 -6.34 -1.85 -0.83
N THR A 31 -5.40 -2.80 -0.78
CA THR A 31 -4.37 -2.88 -1.82
C THR A 31 -4.99 -3.15 -3.20
N LYS A 32 -6.00 -4.02 -3.25
CA LYS A 32 -6.74 -4.28 -4.49
C LYS A 32 -7.48 -3.04 -4.98
N TRP A 33 -8.08 -2.31 -4.05
CA TRP A 33 -8.76 -1.06 -4.38
C TRP A 33 -7.79 -0.02 -4.95
N ILE A 34 -6.60 0.11 -4.34
CA ILE A 34 -5.57 1.02 -4.83
C ILE A 34 -5.21 0.67 -6.29
N ALA A 35 -4.94 -0.62 -6.55
CA ALA A 35 -4.58 -1.08 -7.90
C ALA A 35 -5.69 -0.82 -8.91
N SER A 36 -6.95 -0.89 -8.49
CA SER A 36 -8.10 -0.63 -9.37
C SER A 36 -8.36 0.85 -9.61
N ASN A 37 -7.76 1.74 -8.82
CA ASN A 37 -8.05 3.17 -8.85
C ASN A 37 -6.79 4.02 -9.06
N ILE A 38 -5.74 3.44 -9.63
CA ILE A 38 -4.45 4.15 -9.79
C ILE A 38 -4.63 5.50 -10.50
N ASP A 39 -5.40 5.54 -11.57
CA ASP A 39 -5.56 6.74 -12.38
C ASP A 39 -6.51 7.77 -11.76
N ASN A 40 -7.32 7.35 -10.79
CA ASN A 40 -8.30 8.21 -10.13
C ASN A 40 -7.88 8.62 -8.72
N LEU A 41 -6.84 8.00 -8.19
CA LEU A 41 -6.39 8.20 -6.82
C LEU A 41 -5.25 9.21 -6.81
N ARG A 42 -5.32 10.16 -5.87
CA ARG A 42 -4.21 11.06 -5.63
C ARG A 42 -3.18 10.34 -4.77
N HIS A 43 -1.99 10.12 -5.33
CA HIS A 43 -0.93 9.40 -4.64
C HIS A 43 -0.12 10.35 -3.79
N GLU A 44 -0.03 10.05 -2.49
CA GLU A 44 0.73 10.85 -1.55
C GLU A 44 2.14 10.28 -1.42
N PRO A 45 3.19 11.05 -1.75
CA PRO A 45 4.56 10.55 -1.62
C PRO A 45 4.94 10.37 -0.16
N ILE A 46 5.82 9.40 0.12
CA ILE A 46 6.35 9.19 1.47
C ILE A 46 7.19 10.39 1.88
N ALA A 47 8.05 10.85 0.98
CA ALA A 47 8.88 12.01 1.19
C ALA A 47 9.24 12.62 -0.17
N THR A 48 9.57 13.91 -0.18
CA THR A 48 9.89 14.61 -1.41
C THR A 48 11.20 14.14 -2.04
N ASP A 49 12.09 13.55 -1.24
CA ASP A 49 13.38 13.03 -1.71
C ASP A 49 13.34 11.54 -2.04
N LEU A 50 12.19 10.89 -1.93
CA LEU A 50 11.99 9.48 -2.30
C LEU A 50 10.89 9.37 -3.36
N PRO A 51 11.16 9.84 -4.58
CA PRO A 51 10.16 9.76 -5.63
C PRO A 51 9.88 8.30 -5.99
N GLY A 52 8.62 8.01 -6.28
CA GLY A 52 8.20 6.67 -6.67
C GLY A 52 7.61 5.83 -5.55
N LEU A 53 7.76 6.24 -4.29
CA LEU A 53 7.10 5.57 -3.17
C LEU A 53 5.94 6.44 -2.67
N SER A 54 4.77 5.83 -2.56
CA SER A 54 3.54 6.48 -2.10
C SER A 54 3.02 5.78 -0.86
N LYS A 55 2.21 6.48 -0.09
CA LYS A 55 1.56 5.94 1.10
C LYS A 55 0.06 6.12 1.03
N TYR A 56 -0.67 5.19 1.63
CA TYR A 56 -2.11 5.26 1.76
C TYR A 56 -2.51 4.90 3.19
N ALA A 57 -3.30 5.75 3.82
CA ALA A 57 -3.72 5.56 5.21
C ALA A 57 -4.98 4.69 5.27
N VAL A 58 -4.96 3.68 6.13
CA VAL A 58 -6.11 2.84 6.46
C VAL A 58 -6.18 2.80 7.98
N GLU A 59 -6.98 3.66 8.59
CA GLU A 59 -7.04 3.82 10.04
C GLU A 59 -5.64 4.09 10.61
N ASP A 60 -5.17 3.23 11.53
CA ASP A 60 -3.84 3.36 12.13
C ASP A 60 -2.74 2.74 11.28
N TRP A 61 -3.08 2.23 10.09
CA TRP A 61 -2.13 1.55 9.22
C TRP A 61 -1.75 2.40 8.03
N ARG A 62 -0.56 2.17 7.50
CA ARG A 62 -0.07 2.82 6.28
C ARG A 62 0.41 1.76 5.31
N ILE A 63 -0.04 1.87 4.07
CA ILE A 63 0.38 1.00 2.98
C ILE A 63 1.37 1.79 2.13
N PHE A 64 2.58 1.25 1.97
CA PHE A 64 3.60 1.86 1.12
C PHE A 64 3.67 1.08 -0.19
N TYR A 65 3.62 1.80 -1.30
CA TYR A 65 3.58 1.17 -2.62
C TYR A 65 4.30 2.02 -3.65
N SER A 66 4.73 1.37 -4.73
CA SER A 66 5.24 2.04 -5.92
C SER A 66 4.40 1.62 -7.13
N ILE A 67 4.42 2.45 -8.16
CA ILE A 67 3.64 2.23 -9.37
C ILE A 67 4.59 2.15 -10.55
N ASP A 68 4.55 1.05 -11.29
CA ASP A 68 5.21 0.91 -12.57
C ASP A 68 4.14 1.04 -13.65
N ARG A 69 4.10 2.21 -14.28
CA ARG A 69 3.06 2.51 -15.27
C ARG A 69 3.30 1.80 -16.60
N GLU A 70 4.55 1.46 -16.91
CA GLU A 70 4.85 0.73 -18.13
C GLU A 70 4.38 -0.72 -18.05
N ASP A 71 4.64 -1.37 -16.90
CA ASP A 71 4.26 -2.76 -16.70
C ASP A 71 2.90 -2.92 -16.05
N HIS A 72 2.20 -1.83 -15.74
CA HIS A 72 0.92 -1.81 -15.02
C HIS A 72 1.00 -2.65 -13.75
N LEU A 73 1.99 -2.32 -12.90
CA LEU A 73 2.27 -3.06 -11.69
C LEU A 73 2.27 -2.13 -10.48
N VAL A 74 1.56 -2.53 -9.44
CA VAL A 74 1.64 -1.89 -8.12
C VAL A 74 2.40 -2.84 -7.21
N ASP A 75 3.55 -2.40 -6.72
CA ASP A 75 4.39 -3.17 -5.81
C ASP A 75 4.16 -2.69 -4.39
N ILE A 76 3.66 -3.57 -3.53
CA ILE A 76 3.42 -3.25 -2.13
C ILE A 76 4.72 -3.48 -1.37
N HIS A 77 5.30 -2.38 -0.88
CA HIS A 77 6.60 -2.38 -0.21
C HIS A 77 6.50 -2.63 1.28
N GLY A 78 5.45 -2.15 1.92
CA GLY A 78 5.30 -2.30 3.35
C GLY A 78 3.89 -1.98 3.82
N ILE A 79 3.50 -2.61 4.93
CA ILE A 79 2.28 -2.27 5.65
C ILE A 79 2.71 -2.11 7.09
N VAL A 80 2.60 -0.88 7.61
CA VAL A 80 3.10 -0.56 8.94
C VAL A 80 2.02 0.14 9.76
N ARG A 81 2.05 -0.07 11.06
CA ARG A 81 1.17 0.64 11.96
C ARG A 81 1.75 2.03 12.24
N HIS A 82 0.93 3.04 12.05
CA HIS A 82 1.30 4.40 12.34
C HIS A 82 1.01 4.68 13.82
N ILE A 83 2.04 4.99 14.58
CA ILE A 83 1.92 5.37 15.98
C ILE A 83 2.32 6.82 16.09
N GLU A 84 1.39 7.67 16.52
CA GLU A 84 1.72 9.05 16.83
C GLU A 84 2.40 9.10 18.19
N VAL A 85 3.66 9.52 18.18
CA VAL A 85 4.37 9.78 19.43
C VAL A 85 4.13 11.22 19.80
N ARG A 86 3.40 11.43 20.86
CA ARG A 86 3.24 12.77 21.44
C ARG A 86 4.34 12.98 22.45
N SER A 87 5.15 13.97 22.19
CA SER A 87 6.13 14.40 23.16
C SER A 87 5.49 15.35 24.17
#